data_148aa0bfc59e58fb699fc242550f1c5b
#
_entry.id   148aa0bfc59e58fb699fc242550f1c5b
#
_cell.length_a   1.000
_cell.length_b   1.000
_cell.length_c   1.000
_cell.angle_alpha   90.00
_cell.angle_beta   90.00
_cell.angle_gamma   90.00
#
_symmetry.space_group_name_H-M   'P 1'
#
loop_
_entity.id
_entity.type
_entity.pdbx_description
1 polymer ?
#
loop_
_entity_poly.entity_id
_entity_poly.type
_entity_poly.pdbx_seq_one_letter_code
_entity_poly.pdbx_strand_id
1 'polypeptide(L)'
;MIDIGLFIKKVRIGKNMTKDELAENIVTRKTLAKIENNQISPSLEILTQIFNRLGFEFSELNHMLKNNFENTYLNLKKEFIGLLESSDTVSKAEWINFEKRLALEKTANQWVLNLYLVFKSRLENSDFIAPLTDIEINDIKDQLLSKSIHSLTDYKILGNLTTLIPFEIIERLYSHLFPVKLPEIRND
;
A
#
# COMPACT_ATOMS: atom_id res chain seq x y z
N MET A 1 -14.07 -3.39 -11.37
CA MET A 1 -13.84 -4.38 -10.28
C MET A 1 -13.45 -5.70 -10.90
N ILE A 2 -12.30 -6.30 -10.53
CA ILE A 2 -12.01 -7.67 -11.00
C ILE A 2 -13.03 -8.60 -10.39
N ASP A 3 -13.66 -9.33 -11.26
CA ASP A 3 -14.53 -10.43 -10.94
C ASP A 3 -13.66 -11.66 -10.67
N ILE A 4 -13.30 -11.87 -9.39
CA ILE A 4 -12.43 -12.99 -8.96
C ILE A 4 -13.04 -14.33 -9.35
N GLY A 5 -14.36 -14.49 -9.23
CA GLY A 5 -15.05 -15.70 -9.60
C GLY A 5 -14.95 -15.98 -11.10
N LEU A 6 -15.16 -14.95 -11.92
CA LEU A 6 -15.01 -15.07 -13.37
C LEU A 6 -13.56 -15.38 -13.77
N PHE A 7 -12.59 -14.80 -13.08
CA PHE A 7 -11.17 -15.09 -13.28
C PHE A 7 -10.88 -16.56 -12.99
N ILE A 8 -11.27 -17.07 -11.80
CA ILE A 8 -11.10 -18.48 -11.42
C ILE A 8 -11.70 -19.40 -12.49
N LYS A 9 -12.93 -19.09 -12.93
CA LYS A 9 -13.64 -19.87 -13.96
C LYS A 9 -12.88 -19.90 -15.28
N LYS A 10 -12.40 -18.74 -15.77
CA LYS A 10 -11.64 -18.64 -17.03
C LYS A 10 -10.35 -19.43 -16.98
N VAL A 11 -9.58 -19.31 -15.88
CA VAL A 11 -8.32 -20.03 -15.71
C VAL A 11 -8.56 -21.53 -15.63
N ARG A 12 -9.55 -21.98 -14.83
CA ARG A 12 -9.90 -23.38 -14.72
C ARG A 12 -10.24 -23.98 -16.10
N ILE A 13 -11.09 -23.31 -16.85
CA ILE A 13 -11.48 -23.75 -18.22
C ILE A 13 -10.25 -23.76 -19.15
N GLY A 14 -9.41 -22.72 -19.10
CA GLY A 14 -8.20 -22.63 -19.91
C GLY A 14 -7.17 -23.73 -19.59
N LYS A 15 -7.22 -24.28 -18.37
CA LYS A 15 -6.41 -25.44 -17.94
C LYS A 15 -7.12 -26.79 -18.15
N ASN A 16 -8.28 -26.82 -18.78
CA ASN A 16 -9.13 -28.00 -18.98
C ASN A 16 -9.50 -28.75 -17.69
N MET A 17 -9.54 -28.03 -16.56
CA MET A 17 -9.93 -28.59 -15.25
C MET A 17 -11.44 -28.61 -15.11
N THR A 18 -11.98 -29.70 -14.56
CA THR A 18 -13.37 -29.79 -14.12
C THR A 18 -13.58 -29.02 -12.81
N LYS A 19 -14.84 -28.74 -12.46
CA LYS A 19 -15.15 -28.15 -11.14
C LYS A 19 -14.83 -29.10 -10.00
N ASP A 20 -14.97 -30.40 -10.21
CA ASP A 20 -14.69 -31.40 -9.19
C ASP A 20 -13.20 -31.45 -8.88
N GLU A 21 -12.34 -31.46 -9.91
CA GLU A 21 -10.87 -31.40 -9.74
C GLU A 21 -10.40 -30.12 -9.03
N LEU A 22 -10.96 -28.96 -9.37
CA LEU A 22 -10.57 -27.71 -8.70
C LEU A 22 -11.09 -27.62 -7.27
N ALA A 23 -12.28 -28.18 -7.00
CA ALA A 23 -12.92 -28.12 -5.69
C ALA A 23 -12.41 -29.16 -4.69
N GLU A 24 -11.81 -30.25 -5.16
CA GLU A 24 -11.40 -31.41 -4.35
C GLU A 24 -10.60 -31.01 -3.11
N ASN A 25 -11.03 -31.47 -1.93
CA ASN A 25 -10.41 -31.15 -0.63
C ASN A 25 -10.31 -29.66 -0.26
N ILE A 26 -10.96 -28.75 -1.04
CA ILE A 26 -11.00 -27.32 -0.74
C ILE A 26 -12.44 -26.91 -0.39
N VAL A 27 -13.37 -27.14 -1.31
CA VAL A 27 -14.79 -26.79 -1.16
C VAL A 27 -15.66 -27.82 -1.91
N THR A 28 -16.99 -27.75 -1.72
CA THR A 28 -17.88 -28.56 -2.56
C THR A 28 -17.96 -27.99 -3.99
N ARG A 29 -18.22 -28.85 -4.98
CA ARG A 29 -18.51 -28.41 -6.36
C ARG A 29 -19.58 -27.31 -6.43
N LYS A 30 -20.62 -27.41 -5.59
CA LYS A 30 -21.70 -26.41 -5.51
C LYS A 30 -21.18 -25.08 -4.98
N THR A 31 -20.31 -25.11 -3.99
CA THR A 31 -19.67 -23.92 -3.42
C THR A 31 -18.75 -23.25 -4.44
N LEU A 32 -17.92 -24.04 -5.16
CA LEU A 32 -17.07 -23.51 -6.22
C LEU A 32 -17.90 -22.86 -7.32
N ALA A 33 -19.03 -23.48 -7.73
CA ALA A 33 -19.92 -22.89 -8.73
C ALA A 33 -20.47 -21.51 -8.29
N LYS A 34 -20.81 -21.36 -7.02
CA LYS A 34 -21.25 -20.06 -6.46
C LYS A 34 -20.14 -19.03 -6.45
N ILE A 35 -18.90 -19.43 -6.11
CA ILE A 35 -17.71 -18.57 -6.17
C ILE A 35 -17.48 -18.11 -7.62
N GLU A 36 -17.44 -19.03 -8.58
CA GLU A 36 -17.22 -18.73 -10.01
C GLU A 36 -18.27 -17.80 -10.62
N ASN A 37 -19.48 -17.77 -10.03
CA ASN A 37 -20.59 -16.91 -10.45
C ASN A 37 -20.74 -15.66 -9.56
N ASN A 38 -19.78 -15.37 -8.67
CA ASN A 38 -19.78 -14.25 -7.71
C ASN A 38 -21.02 -14.19 -6.80
N GLN A 39 -21.64 -15.32 -6.54
CA GLN A 39 -22.76 -15.42 -5.61
C GLN A 39 -22.32 -15.44 -4.15
N ILE A 40 -21.07 -15.84 -3.89
CA ILE A 40 -20.42 -15.81 -2.58
C ILE A 40 -18.96 -15.41 -2.74
N SER A 41 -18.44 -14.70 -1.73
CA SER A 41 -17.00 -14.39 -1.63
C SER A 41 -16.30 -15.51 -0.86
N PRO A 42 -15.24 -16.14 -1.41
CA PRO A 42 -14.46 -17.12 -0.66
C PRO A 42 -13.66 -16.45 0.47
N SER A 43 -13.37 -17.19 1.54
CA SER A 43 -12.38 -16.75 2.51
C SER A 43 -10.99 -16.68 1.86
N LEU A 44 -10.07 -15.93 2.48
CA LEU A 44 -8.69 -15.84 2.00
C LEU A 44 -8.01 -17.21 1.93
N GLU A 45 -8.28 -18.07 2.90
CA GLU A 45 -7.75 -19.44 2.93
C GLU A 45 -8.24 -20.28 1.73
N ILE A 46 -9.54 -20.28 1.46
CA ILE A 46 -10.13 -20.97 0.30
C ILE A 46 -9.56 -20.40 -1.00
N LEU A 47 -9.45 -19.08 -1.10
CA LEU A 47 -8.91 -18.41 -2.27
C LEU A 47 -7.47 -18.82 -2.53
N THR A 48 -6.63 -18.84 -1.49
CA THR A 48 -5.22 -19.27 -1.58
C THR A 48 -5.12 -20.71 -2.05
N GLN A 49 -5.93 -21.62 -1.53
CA GLN A 49 -5.91 -23.04 -1.94
C GLN A 49 -6.36 -23.22 -3.40
N ILE A 50 -7.40 -22.49 -3.85
CA ILE A 50 -7.85 -22.48 -5.24
C ILE A 50 -6.73 -21.97 -6.16
N PHE A 51 -6.07 -20.85 -5.81
CA PHE A 51 -4.99 -20.28 -6.61
C PHE A 51 -3.78 -21.21 -6.69
N ASN A 52 -3.35 -21.80 -5.58
CA ASN A 52 -2.27 -22.79 -5.57
C ASN A 52 -2.59 -23.98 -6.49
N ARG A 53 -3.83 -24.50 -6.48
CA ARG A 53 -4.25 -25.58 -7.37
C ARG A 53 -4.29 -25.16 -8.83
N LEU A 54 -4.60 -23.91 -9.10
CA LEU A 54 -4.51 -23.33 -10.45
C LEU A 54 -3.08 -23.01 -10.86
N GLY A 55 -2.07 -23.21 -9.97
CA GLY A 55 -0.67 -22.94 -10.23
C GLY A 55 -0.32 -21.45 -10.22
N PHE A 56 -1.05 -20.66 -9.45
CA PHE A 56 -0.75 -19.24 -9.22
C PHE A 56 -0.29 -19.03 -7.79
N GLU A 57 0.73 -18.19 -7.60
CA GLU A 57 1.05 -17.65 -6.30
C GLU A 57 0.09 -16.50 -5.93
N PHE A 58 -0.18 -16.32 -4.63
CA PHE A 58 -1.03 -15.22 -4.16
C PHE A 58 -0.46 -13.83 -4.51
N SER A 59 0.86 -13.73 -4.63
CA SER A 59 1.58 -12.54 -5.11
C SER A 59 1.19 -12.13 -6.53
N GLU A 60 0.96 -13.11 -7.42
CA GLU A 60 0.55 -12.88 -8.82
C GLU A 60 -0.87 -12.33 -8.88
N LEU A 61 -1.78 -12.82 -8.00
CA LEU A 61 -3.12 -12.25 -7.86
C LEU A 61 -3.07 -10.76 -7.54
N ASN A 62 -2.20 -10.37 -6.62
CA ASN A 62 -2.05 -8.98 -6.24
C ASN A 62 -1.60 -8.11 -7.44
N HIS A 63 -0.74 -8.64 -8.31
CA HIS A 63 -0.32 -7.95 -9.54
C HIS A 63 -1.49 -7.81 -10.54
N MET A 64 -2.29 -8.85 -10.69
CA MET A 64 -3.48 -8.83 -11.57
C MET A 64 -4.57 -7.89 -11.03
N LEU A 65 -4.78 -7.88 -9.71
CA LEU A 65 -5.72 -7.00 -9.04
C LEU A 65 -5.31 -5.54 -9.17
N LYS A 66 -4.02 -5.21 -9.08
CA LYS A 66 -3.50 -3.84 -9.24
C LYS A 66 -3.87 -3.20 -10.57
N ASN A 67 -3.92 -3.97 -11.65
CA ASN A 67 -4.22 -3.45 -12.99
C ASN A 67 -5.70 -3.06 -13.19
N ASN A 68 -6.59 -3.39 -12.26
CA ASN A 68 -8.04 -3.19 -12.38
C ASN A 68 -8.69 -2.45 -11.20
N PHE A 69 -7.95 -2.16 -10.13
CA PHE A 69 -8.39 -1.21 -9.13
C PHE A 69 -7.94 0.18 -9.60
N GLU A 70 -8.90 1.11 -9.75
CA GLU A 70 -8.60 2.54 -9.66
C GLU A 70 -8.05 2.80 -8.25
N ASN A 71 -6.79 2.49 -8.07
CA ASN A 71 -6.12 2.72 -6.81
C ASN A 71 -5.62 4.16 -6.87
N THR A 72 -6.28 5.03 -6.13
CA THR A 72 -5.93 6.45 -5.99
C THR A 72 -4.41 6.64 -5.81
N TYR A 73 -3.79 5.81 -4.97
CA TYR A 73 -2.33 5.84 -4.78
C TYR A 73 -1.55 5.54 -6.07
N LEU A 74 -1.93 4.51 -6.83
CA LEU A 74 -1.19 4.14 -8.06
C LEU A 74 -1.33 5.21 -9.14
N ASN A 75 -2.50 5.83 -9.25
CA ASN A 75 -2.74 6.92 -10.19
C ASN A 75 -1.92 8.15 -9.80
N LEU A 76 -1.97 8.57 -8.53
CA LEU A 76 -1.15 9.66 -8.00
C LEU A 76 0.35 9.39 -8.15
N LYS A 77 0.79 8.16 -7.90
CA LYS A 77 2.21 7.78 -8.09
C LYS A 77 2.64 7.86 -9.55
N LYS A 78 1.84 7.36 -10.49
CA LYS A 78 2.14 7.45 -11.94
C LYS A 78 2.23 8.91 -12.39
N GLU A 79 1.28 9.73 -11.94
CA GLU A 79 1.28 11.15 -12.25
C GLU A 79 2.50 11.85 -11.67
N PHE A 80 2.87 11.58 -10.43
CA PHE A 80 4.08 12.16 -9.83
C PHE A 80 5.34 11.80 -10.61
N ILE A 81 5.48 10.55 -11.05
CA ILE A 81 6.59 10.13 -11.90
C ILE A 81 6.59 10.93 -13.21
N GLY A 82 5.44 11.06 -13.87
CA GLY A 82 5.31 11.86 -15.10
C GLY A 82 5.68 13.35 -14.90
N LEU A 83 5.27 13.95 -13.78
CA LEU A 83 5.67 15.31 -13.42
C LEU A 83 7.19 15.45 -13.22
N LEU A 84 7.83 14.45 -12.59
CA LEU A 84 9.27 14.44 -12.40
C LEU A 84 10.04 14.27 -13.72
N GLU A 85 9.56 13.39 -14.62
CA GLU A 85 10.16 13.15 -15.94
C GLU A 85 10.06 14.37 -16.85
N SER A 86 9.03 15.19 -16.66
CA SER A 86 8.77 16.41 -17.44
C SER A 86 9.06 17.70 -16.66
N SER A 87 9.86 17.64 -15.60
CA SER A 87 10.03 18.73 -14.61
C SER A 87 10.36 20.09 -15.21
N ASP A 88 11.12 20.11 -16.32
CA ASP A 88 11.54 21.34 -16.99
C ASP A 88 10.38 22.08 -17.70
N THR A 89 9.27 21.39 -17.97
CA THR A 89 8.10 21.94 -18.68
C THR A 89 6.88 22.10 -17.78
N VAL A 90 6.88 21.49 -16.60
CA VAL A 90 5.76 21.53 -15.65
C VAL A 90 5.70 22.89 -14.96
N SER A 91 4.55 23.52 -15.00
CA SER A 91 4.32 24.79 -14.33
C SER A 91 4.24 24.66 -12.81
N LYS A 92 4.57 25.74 -12.08
CA LYS A 92 4.37 25.80 -10.62
C LYS A 92 2.91 25.49 -10.21
N ALA A 93 1.94 25.90 -11.04
CA ALA A 93 0.53 25.66 -10.78
C ALA A 93 0.16 24.15 -10.82
N GLU A 94 0.77 23.38 -11.72
CA GLU A 94 0.56 21.92 -11.79
C GLU A 94 1.12 21.22 -10.55
N TRP A 95 2.30 21.60 -10.08
CA TRP A 95 2.88 21.10 -8.84
C TRP A 95 2.00 21.39 -7.62
N ILE A 96 1.51 22.64 -7.50
CA ILE A 96 0.61 23.04 -6.41
C ILE A 96 -0.72 22.27 -6.46
N ASN A 97 -1.29 22.08 -7.65
CA ASN A 97 -2.52 21.31 -7.81
C ASN A 97 -2.32 19.83 -7.45
N PHE A 98 -1.17 19.26 -7.79
CA PHE A 98 -0.82 17.91 -7.42
C PHE A 98 -0.68 17.77 -5.89
N GLU A 99 0.02 18.72 -5.23
CA GLU A 99 0.11 18.77 -3.77
C GLU A 99 -1.25 18.78 -3.09
N LYS A 100 -2.17 19.64 -3.54
CA LYS A 100 -3.53 19.71 -2.98
C LYS A 100 -4.27 18.38 -3.03
N ARG A 101 -4.13 17.64 -4.12
CA ARG A 101 -4.76 16.31 -4.25
C ARG A 101 -4.13 15.28 -3.32
N LEU A 102 -2.80 15.29 -3.17
CA LEU A 102 -2.12 14.46 -2.17
C LEU A 102 -2.60 14.78 -0.76
N ALA A 103 -2.71 16.08 -0.44
CA ALA A 103 -3.13 16.54 0.89
C ALA A 103 -4.56 16.13 1.24
N LEU A 104 -5.48 16.04 0.27
CA LEU A 104 -6.85 15.58 0.48
C LEU A 104 -6.93 14.08 0.83
N GLU A 105 -6.05 13.26 0.24
CA GLU A 105 -6.12 11.81 0.33
C GLU A 105 -5.18 11.22 1.41
N LYS A 106 -4.19 11.98 1.89
CA LYS A 106 -3.14 11.48 2.78
C LYS A 106 -3.66 10.99 4.14
N THR A 107 -4.76 11.54 4.64
CA THR A 107 -5.34 11.15 5.93
C THR A 107 -6.07 9.80 5.88
N ALA A 108 -6.70 9.51 4.74
CA ALA A 108 -7.45 8.27 4.53
C ALA A 108 -6.58 7.11 4.02
N ASN A 109 -5.39 7.40 3.47
CA ASN A 109 -4.56 6.41 2.80
C ASN A 109 -3.07 6.59 3.14
N GLN A 110 -2.52 5.68 3.95
CA GLN A 110 -1.10 5.71 4.36
C GLN A 110 -0.10 5.64 3.19
N TRP A 111 -0.45 4.98 2.09
CA TRP A 111 0.39 4.96 0.89
C TRP A 111 0.44 6.34 0.24
N VAL A 112 -0.67 7.08 0.27
CA VAL A 112 -0.72 8.47 -0.20
C VAL A 112 0.02 9.39 0.75
N LEU A 113 -0.09 9.18 2.07
CA LEU A 113 0.72 9.92 3.05
C LEU A 113 2.22 9.73 2.79
N ASN A 114 2.66 8.48 2.58
CA ASN A 114 4.05 8.21 2.23
C ASN A 114 4.47 8.92 0.93
N LEU A 115 3.62 8.92 -0.10
CA LEU A 115 3.88 9.62 -1.36
C LEU A 115 3.94 11.14 -1.16
N TYR A 116 3.08 11.70 -0.30
CA TYR A 116 3.10 13.12 0.07
C TYR A 116 4.42 13.54 0.72
N LEU A 117 4.97 12.72 1.61
CA LEU A 117 6.27 13.00 2.22
C LEU A 117 7.41 12.91 1.21
N VAL A 118 7.40 11.93 0.30
CA VAL A 118 8.36 11.87 -0.81
C VAL A 118 8.25 13.11 -1.70
N PHE A 119 7.02 13.56 -2.00
CA PHE A 119 6.78 14.77 -2.76
C PHE A 119 7.36 16.01 -2.06
N LYS A 120 7.08 16.18 -0.76
CA LYS A 120 7.63 17.30 0.03
C LYS A 120 9.16 17.29 0.07
N SER A 121 9.77 16.13 0.30
CA SER A 121 11.24 15.99 0.30
C SER A 121 11.86 16.33 -1.06
N ARG A 122 11.23 15.91 -2.16
CA ARG A 122 11.74 16.21 -3.51
C ARG A 122 11.69 17.69 -3.89
N LEU A 123 10.71 18.41 -3.33
CA LEU A 123 10.45 19.83 -3.63
C LEU A 123 10.77 20.74 -2.43
N GLU A 124 11.52 20.27 -1.46
CA GLU A 124 11.90 21.00 -0.25
C GLU A 124 12.55 22.36 -0.54
N ASN A 125 13.37 22.41 -1.59
CA ASN A 125 14.08 23.64 -2.00
C ASN A 125 13.29 24.50 -3.01
N SER A 126 12.03 24.15 -3.29
CA SER A 126 11.20 24.96 -4.18
C SER A 126 10.63 26.18 -3.44
N ASP A 127 10.50 27.30 -4.17
CA ASP A 127 9.93 28.55 -3.65
C ASP A 127 8.39 28.58 -3.66
N PHE A 128 7.74 27.49 -4.14
CA PHE A 128 6.30 27.43 -4.36
C PHE A 128 5.60 26.26 -3.62
N ILE A 129 6.35 25.33 -3.02
CA ILE A 129 5.82 24.27 -2.14
C ILE A 129 6.22 24.59 -0.69
N ALA A 130 5.22 24.83 0.15
CA ALA A 130 5.46 25.08 1.57
C ALA A 130 6.05 23.82 2.27
N PRO A 131 6.94 23.98 3.25
CA PRO A 131 7.39 22.87 4.08
C PRO A 131 6.23 22.24 4.86
N LEU A 132 6.49 21.11 5.53
CA LEU A 132 5.51 20.54 6.48
C LEU A 132 5.29 21.53 7.63
N THR A 133 4.02 21.70 8.00
CA THR A 133 3.65 22.49 9.19
C THR A 133 3.85 21.67 10.47
N ASP A 134 4.04 22.35 11.61
CA ASP A 134 4.12 21.69 12.92
C ASP A 134 2.88 20.82 13.23
N ILE A 135 1.71 21.24 12.77
CA ILE A 135 0.45 20.48 12.90
C ILE A 135 0.57 19.17 12.14
N GLU A 136 0.97 19.20 10.87
CA GLU A 136 1.14 18.00 10.06
C GLU A 136 2.18 17.04 10.64
N ILE A 137 3.28 17.58 11.14
CA ILE A 137 4.34 16.80 11.79
C ILE A 137 3.79 16.11 13.04
N ASN A 138 3.04 16.82 13.88
CA ASN A 138 2.46 16.25 15.09
C ASN A 138 1.40 15.19 14.78
N ASP A 139 0.53 15.43 13.80
CA ASP A 139 -0.47 14.46 13.37
C ASP A 139 0.19 13.15 12.89
N ILE A 140 1.26 13.23 12.12
CA ILE A 140 1.98 12.06 11.63
C ILE A 140 2.69 11.33 12.80
N LYS A 141 3.29 12.08 13.73
CA LYS A 141 3.90 11.51 14.94
C LYS A 141 2.88 10.75 15.76
N ASP A 142 1.73 11.38 16.06
CA ASP A 142 0.67 10.77 16.85
C ASP A 142 0.12 9.52 16.17
N GLN A 143 -0.03 9.56 14.84
CA GLN A 143 -0.44 8.41 14.06
C GLN A 143 0.57 7.25 14.14
N LEU A 144 1.88 7.52 14.16
CA LEU A 144 2.91 6.49 14.31
C LEU A 144 2.97 5.96 15.74
N LEU A 145 2.94 6.85 16.75
CA LEU A 145 3.08 6.50 18.16
C LEU A 145 1.86 5.79 18.74
N SER A 146 0.66 6.02 18.19
CA SER A 146 -0.58 5.38 18.67
C SER A 146 -0.70 3.90 18.33
N LYS A 147 0.15 3.37 17.44
CA LYS A 147 0.08 1.98 16.97
C LYS A 147 0.92 1.05 17.84
N SER A 148 0.37 -0.11 18.17
CA SER A 148 1.12 -1.20 18.81
C SER A 148 1.81 -2.13 17.81
N ILE A 149 1.40 -2.09 16.54
CA ILE A 149 1.99 -2.88 15.44
C ILE A 149 2.21 -1.95 14.26
N HIS A 150 3.43 -1.97 13.72
CA HIS A 150 3.84 -1.13 12.61
C HIS A 150 3.99 -1.93 11.32
N SER A 151 3.43 -1.40 10.22
CA SER A 151 3.55 -1.94 8.88
C SER A 151 4.84 -1.45 8.21
N LEU A 152 5.24 -2.10 7.11
CA LEU A 152 6.34 -1.61 6.26
C LEU A 152 6.11 -0.17 5.79
N THR A 153 4.84 0.25 5.61
CA THR A 153 4.50 1.61 5.21
C THR A 153 4.79 2.62 6.33
N ASP A 154 4.58 2.26 7.60
CA ASP A 154 4.92 3.11 8.74
C ASP A 154 6.44 3.38 8.82
N TYR A 155 7.26 2.36 8.58
CA TYR A 155 8.72 2.52 8.50
C TYR A 155 9.16 3.37 7.31
N LYS A 156 8.47 3.29 6.17
CA LYS A 156 8.74 4.18 5.03
C LYS A 156 8.36 5.63 5.34
N ILE A 157 7.24 5.85 6.02
CA ILE A 157 6.81 7.19 6.49
C ILE A 157 7.88 7.76 7.42
N LEU A 158 8.34 6.98 8.41
CA LEU A 158 9.40 7.40 9.31
C LEU A 158 10.69 7.77 8.54
N GLY A 159 11.12 6.91 7.61
CA GLY A 159 12.29 7.15 6.78
C GLY A 159 12.20 8.44 5.94
N ASN A 160 11.03 8.74 5.36
CA ASN A 160 10.84 9.97 4.61
C ASN A 160 10.74 11.22 5.50
N LEU A 161 10.33 11.07 6.77
CA LEU A 161 10.36 12.19 7.72
C LEU A 161 11.79 12.63 8.08
N THR A 162 12.78 11.73 8.01
CA THR A 162 14.17 12.05 8.39
C THR A 162 14.78 13.19 7.56
N THR A 163 14.27 13.43 6.37
CA THR A 163 14.73 14.52 5.49
C THR A 163 13.93 15.81 5.68
N LEU A 164 12.83 15.78 6.40
CA LEU A 164 11.86 16.88 6.47
C LEU A 164 11.71 17.52 7.84
N ILE A 165 12.22 16.87 8.89
CA ILE A 165 12.08 17.35 10.29
C ILE A 165 13.39 17.22 11.06
N PRO A 166 13.56 18.01 12.15
CA PRO A 166 14.76 17.99 12.98
C PRO A 166 15.09 16.61 13.55
N PHE A 167 16.38 16.31 13.64
CA PHE A 167 16.90 15.00 14.09
C PHE A 167 16.41 14.61 15.50
N GLU A 168 16.28 15.57 16.42
CA GLU A 168 15.83 15.32 17.79
C GLU A 168 14.41 14.74 17.86
N ILE A 169 13.55 15.10 16.91
CA ILE A 169 12.19 14.55 16.79
C ILE A 169 12.26 13.13 16.26
N ILE A 170 13.11 12.89 15.25
CA ILE A 170 13.32 11.56 14.66
C ILE A 170 13.88 10.58 15.68
N GLU A 171 14.88 10.99 16.47
CA GLU A 171 15.48 10.15 17.50
C GLU A 171 14.44 9.63 18.50
N ARG A 172 13.54 10.51 18.96
CA ARG A 172 12.43 10.11 19.86
C ARG A 172 11.46 9.13 19.21
N LEU A 173 11.08 9.37 17.95
CA LEU A 173 10.23 8.45 17.21
C LEU A 173 10.91 7.10 17.01
N TYR A 174 12.17 7.12 16.61
CA TYR A 174 12.95 5.91 16.37
C TYR A 174 13.08 5.06 17.65
N SER A 175 13.42 5.67 18.77
CA SER A 175 13.54 4.99 20.06
C SER A 175 12.23 4.35 20.53
N HIS A 176 11.09 4.95 20.19
CA HIS A 176 9.78 4.39 20.48
C HIS A 176 9.41 3.21 19.54
N LEU A 177 9.69 3.36 18.26
CA LEU A 177 9.34 2.35 17.24
C LEU A 177 10.29 1.14 17.24
N PHE A 178 11.53 1.35 17.68
CA PHE A 178 12.57 0.33 17.79
C PHE A 178 13.15 0.30 19.21
N PRO A 179 12.39 -0.14 20.22
CA PRO A 179 12.90 -0.24 21.57
C PRO A 179 14.05 -1.25 21.56
N VAL A 180 15.27 -0.75 21.71
CA VAL A 180 16.47 -1.57 21.88
C VAL A 180 16.36 -2.25 23.23
N LYS A 181 15.99 -3.53 23.27
CA LYS A 181 16.19 -4.38 24.44
C LYS A 181 17.70 -4.60 24.55
N LEU A 182 18.37 -3.80 25.35
CA LEU A 182 19.72 -4.13 25.80
C LEU A 182 19.65 -5.52 26.44
N PRO A 183 20.53 -6.47 26.08
CA PRO A 183 20.60 -7.74 26.78
C PRO A 183 20.86 -7.43 28.26
N GLU A 184 20.02 -7.98 29.15
CA GLU A 184 20.29 -7.94 30.59
C GLU A 184 21.69 -8.52 30.80
N ILE A 185 22.63 -7.65 31.21
CA ILE A 185 23.94 -8.10 31.68
C ILE A 185 23.64 -8.87 32.95
N ARG A 186 23.56 -10.20 32.86
CA ARG A 186 23.55 -11.07 34.02
C ARG A 186 24.90 -10.85 34.70
N ASN A 187 24.92 -10.13 35.78
CA ASN A 187 26.03 -10.14 36.74
C ASN A 187 25.96 -11.47 37.46
N ASP A 188 26.70 -12.47 36.95
CA ASP A 188 27.05 -13.70 37.67
C ASP A 188 28.20 -13.40 38.66
#